data_19e0c3c6d17a17ff363a19b82dbded8d
#
_entry.id   19e0c3c6d17a17ff363a19b82dbded8d
#
_cell.length_a   1.000
_cell.length_b   1.000
_cell.length_c   1.000
_cell.angle_alpha   90.00
_cell.angle_beta   90.00
_cell.angle_gamma   90.00
#
_symmetry.space_group_name_H-M   'P 1'
#
loop_
_entity.id
_entity.type
_entity.pdbx_description
1 polymer ?
#
loop_
_entity_poly.entity_id
_entity_poly.type
_entity_poly.pdbx_seq_one_letter_code
_entity_poly.pdbx_strand_id
1 'polypeptide(L)'
;MKILIIGSKGFIGQHAFDYFKSLKFEVLGCDVVTDYVSDDYIQIDATNSDYHTIFEKHNIDVCLNCSGAASVPLSLENPFKDFSLNTLNVFKILEAIRSYQPSCKFINLSSAAVYGNPETLPIKENATLHPLSPYGIHKMQAEQILKEFHAYYNIATCSLRIFSAYGNGLKKQLFWDLYQKFLNNDQIELFGTGNESRDFIHVDDIVQAIHLVIQNAKFNGEEINIANGEEFTIHDVAELFHKNFHNSKTIRFNNQVKPGDPLNWRADISVLKALGYQQKISIEKGIQRYIDWINAL
;
A
#
# COMPACT_ATOMS: atom_id res chain seq x y z
N MET A 1 1.34 -15.20 -18.64
CA MET A 1 0.45 -14.36 -17.79
C MET A 1 0.85 -12.92 -17.99
N LYS A 2 -0.10 -12.07 -18.37
CA LYS A 2 0.08 -10.63 -18.56
C LYS A 2 -0.53 -9.87 -17.38
N ILE A 3 0.27 -9.01 -16.75
CA ILE A 3 -0.10 -8.24 -15.55
C ILE A 3 -0.18 -6.76 -15.93
N LEU A 4 -1.34 -6.15 -15.74
CA LEU A 4 -1.49 -4.69 -15.79
C LEU A 4 -1.27 -4.13 -14.39
N ILE A 5 -0.37 -3.14 -14.25
CA ILE A 5 -0.15 -2.43 -12.98
C ILE A 5 -0.59 -0.98 -13.15
N ILE A 6 -1.73 -0.62 -12.55
CA ILE A 6 -2.24 0.75 -12.51
C ILE A 6 -1.60 1.46 -11.32
N GLY A 7 -1.05 2.66 -11.53
CA GLY A 7 -0.20 3.33 -10.54
C GLY A 7 1.25 2.83 -10.55
N SER A 8 1.73 2.39 -11.73
CA SER A 8 3.04 1.76 -11.92
C SER A 8 4.25 2.66 -11.63
N LYS A 9 4.08 3.98 -11.63
CA LYS A 9 5.12 4.96 -11.26
C LYS A 9 5.06 5.34 -9.77
N GLY A 10 4.08 4.81 -9.03
CA GLY A 10 4.00 4.96 -7.57
C GLY A 10 4.96 4.01 -6.83
N PHE A 11 5.09 4.19 -5.49
CA PHE A 11 6.04 3.45 -4.67
C PHE A 11 5.89 1.92 -4.80
N ILE A 12 4.73 1.36 -4.45
CA ILE A 12 4.52 -0.10 -4.54
C ILE A 12 4.43 -0.54 -6.00
N GLY A 13 3.79 0.27 -6.86
CA GLY A 13 3.60 -0.05 -8.27
C GLY A 13 4.92 -0.22 -9.04
N GLN A 14 5.90 0.66 -8.81
CA GLN A 14 7.23 0.56 -9.44
C GLN A 14 7.96 -0.71 -8.99
N HIS A 15 7.99 -1.00 -7.67
CA HIS A 15 8.59 -2.23 -7.17
C HIS A 15 7.90 -3.48 -7.70
N ALA A 16 6.57 -3.48 -7.81
CA ALA A 16 5.82 -4.58 -8.41
C ALA A 16 6.16 -4.76 -9.90
N PHE A 17 6.26 -3.65 -10.65
CA PHE A 17 6.64 -3.68 -12.06
C PHE A 17 8.01 -4.34 -12.24
N ASP A 18 9.03 -3.88 -11.53
CA ASP A 18 10.39 -4.40 -11.61
C ASP A 18 10.46 -5.87 -11.15
N TYR A 19 9.76 -6.21 -10.07
CA TYR A 19 9.70 -7.56 -9.54
C TYR A 19 9.10 -8.55 -10.55
N PHE A 20 7.92 -8.26 -11.12
CA PHE A 20 7.29 -9.16 -12.08
C PHE A 20 8.05 -9.24 -13.41
N LYS A 21 8.66 -8.14 -13.86
CA LYS A 21 9.59 -8.17 -15.00
C LYS A 21 10.80 -9.08 -14.74
N SER A 22 11.38 -9.04 -13.55
CA SER A 22 12.52 -9.91 -13.18
C SER A 22 12.16 -11.40 -13.22
N LEU A 23 10.91 -11.73 -12.95
CA LEU A 23 10.34 -13.08 -13.05
C LEU A 23 9.86 -13.45 -14.47
N LYS A 24 10.13 -12.59 -15.48
CA LYS A 24 9.77 -12.78 -16.89
C LYS A 24 8.25 -12.85 -17.16
N PHE A 25 7.43 -12.22 -16.33
CA PHE A 25 6.05 -11.98 -16.69
C PHE A 25 5.94 -10.88 -17.76
N GLU A 26 4.91 -10.93 -18.56
CA GLU A 26 4.53 -9.82 -19.41
C GLU A 26 3.85 -8.76 -18.53
N VAL A 27 4.50 -7.60 -18.35
CA VAL A 27 4.01 -6.53 -17.47
C VAL A 27 3.74 -5.28 -18.28
N LEU A 28 2.56 -4.72 -18.10
CA LEU A 28 2.14 -3.45 -18.68
C LEU A 28 1.93 -2.44 -17.54
N GLY A 29 2.67 -1.35 -17.57
CA GLY A 29 2.51 -0.24 -16.63
C GLY A 29 1.42 0.72 -17.08
N CYS A 30 0.70 1.32 -16.14
CA CYS A 30 -0.29 2.35 -16.40
C CYS A 30 -0.24 3.41 -15.30
N ASP A 31 -0.09 4.68 -15.67
CA ASP A 31 -0.06 5.79 -14.71
C ASP A 31 -0.43 7.11 -15.42
N VAL A 32 -0.61 8.18 -14.62
CA VAL A 32 -0.83 9.56 -15.10
C VAL A 32 0.48 10.27 -15.43
N VAL A 33 1.62 9.74 -14.99
CA VAL A 33 2.95 10.30 -15.22
C VAL A 33 3.34 10.11 -16.68
N THR A 34 3.89 11.15 -17.30
CA THR A 34 4.37 11.06 -18.68
C THR A 34 5.67 10.26 -18.78
N ASP A 35 5.67 9.24 -19.63
CA ASP A 35 6.83 8.42 -19.97
C ASP A 35 6.88 8.20 -21.49
N TYR A 36 7.89 8.75 -22.15
CA TYR A 36 8.06 8.64 -23.61
C TYR A 36 9.03 7.52 -24.02
N VAL A 37 9.57 6.78 -23.06
CA VAL A 37 10.68 5.85 -23.31
C VAL A 37 10.24 4.40 -23.23
N SER A 38 9.22 4.09 -22.41
CA SER A 38 8.84 2.71 -22.12
C SER A 38 7.76 2.20 -23.07
N ASP A 39 8.07 1.19 -23.87
CA ASP A 39 7.09 0.52 -24.76
C ASP A 39 6.01 -0.26 -23.98
N ASP A 40 6.32 -0.68 -22.75
CA ASP A 40 5.40 -1.42 -21.87
C ASP A 40 4.65 -0.50 -20.90
N TYR A 41 4.22 0.67 -21.37
CA TYR A 41 3.59 1.68 -20.55
C TYR A 41 2.43 2.38 -21.26
N ILE A 42 1.36 2.62 -20.52
CA ILE A 42 0.19 3.40 -20.98
C ILE A 42 0.02 4.61 -20.07
N GLN A 43 0.09 5.78 -20.65
CA GLN A 43 -0.29 7.00 -19.95
C GLN A 43 -1.80 7.18 -20.00
N ILE A 44 -2.41 7.48 -18.85
CA ILE A 44 -3.83 7.83 -18.73
C ILE A 44 -3.98 9.30 -18.29
N ASP A 45 -5.11 9.89 -18.63
CA ASP A 45 -5.45 11.24 -18.18
C ASP A 45 -5.87 11.21 -16.69
N ALA A 46 -5.28 12.09 -15.88
CA ALA A 46 -5.58 12.19 -14.44
C ALA A 46 -7.01 12.66 -14.14
N THR A 47 -7.62 13.42 -15.07
CA THR A 47 -8.96 14.00 -14.91
C THR A 47 -10.05 13.13 -15.51
N ASN A 48 -9.72 12.39 -16.57
CA ASN A 48 -10.65 11.53 -17.29
C ASN A 48 -9.98 10.19 -17.64
N SER A 49 -9.75 9.36 -16.62
CA SER A 49 -9.11 8.05 -16.78
C SER A 49 -9.98 7.13 -17.64
N ASP A 50 -9.49 6.76 -18.82
CA ASP A 50 -10.13 5.81 -19.72
C ASP A 50 -9.52 4.41 -19.57
N TYR A 51 -10.13 3.62 -18.70
CA TYR A 51 -9.74 2.23 -18.50
C TYR A 51 -10.37 1.29 -19.56
N HIS A 52 -11.49 1.67 -20.19
CA HIS A 52 -12.16 0.86 -21.19
C HIS A 52 -11.24 0.56 -22.38
N THR A 53 -10.59 1.58 -22.94
CA THR A 53 -9.64 1.43 -24.04
C THR A 53 -8.48 0.49 -23.72
N ILE A 54 -8.03 0.46 -22.45
CA ILE A 54 -6.95 -0.46 -22.03
C ILE A 54 -7.42 -1.92 -22.11
N PHE A 55 -8.56 -2.25 -21.48
CA PHE A 55 -9.07 -3.60 -21.45
C PHE A 55 -9.66 -4.06 -22.81
N GLU A 56 -10.05 -3.14 -23.68
CA GLU A 56 -10.45 -3.44 -25.05
C GLU A 56 -9.26 -3.88 -25.92
N LYS A 57 -8.10 -3.22 -25.77
CA LYS A 57 -6.93 -3.40 -26.63
C LYS A 57 -5.94 -4.45 -26.15
N HIS A 58 -5.92 -4.76 -24.86
CA HIS A 58 -4.91 -5.63 -24.25
C HIS A 58 -5.58 -6.79 -23.51
N ASN A 59 -5.15 -8.02 -23.79
CA ASN A 59 -5.58 -9.19 -23.02
C ASN A 59 -4.81 -9.22 -21.68
N ILE A 60 -5.50 -8.96 -20.57
CA ILE A 60 -4.94 -8.86 -19.23
C ILE A 60 -5.42 -10.03 -18.38
N ASP A 61 -4.50 -10.83 -17.84
CA ASP A 61 -4.83 -11.93 -16.91
C ASP A 61 -5.06 -11.42 -15.48
N VAL A 62 -4.26 -10.43 -15.06
CA VAL A 62 -4.30 -9.84 -13.71
C VAL A 62 -4.18 -8.33 -13.81
N CYS A 63 -5.08 -7.61 -13.18
CA CYS A 63 -4.99 -6.17 -12.96
C CYS A 63 -4.66 -5.90 -11.50
N LEU A 64 -3.46 -5.33 -11.25
CA LEU A 64 -3.02 -4.89 -9.94
C LEU A 64 -3.19 -3.36 -9.83
N ASN A 65 -4.13 -2.92 -9.01
CA ASN A 65 -4.35 -1.50 -8.77
C ASN A 65 -3.53 -0.99 -7.58
N CYS A 66 -2.41 -0.36 -7.88
CA CYS A 66 -1.56 0.39 -6.94
C CYS A 66 -1.85 1.89 -6.95
N SER A 67 -2.84 2.35 -7.73
CA SER A 67 -3.21 3.76 -7.81
C SER A 67 -4.00 4.21 -6.57
N GLY A 68 -4.17 5.52 -6.44
CA GLY A 68 -4.91 6.13 -5.36
C GLY A 68 -4.04 7.05 -4.50
N ALA A 69 -4.68 7.77 -3.59
CA ALA A 69 -4.02 8.61 -2.60
C ALA A 69 -3.73 7.78 -1.34
N ALA A 70 -2.55 7.93 -0.77
CA ALA A 70 -2.15 7.29 0.49
C ALA A 70 -1.68 8.37 1.49
N SER A 71 -2.61 9.26 1.87
CA SER A 71 -2.35 10.37 2.79
C SER A 71 -3.59 10.74 3.58
N VAL A 72 -3.58 10.42 4.87
CA VAL A 72 -4.66 10.82 5.79
C VAL A 72 -4.82 12.34 5.85
N PRO A 73 -3.77 13.17 6.02
CA PRO A 73 -3.93 14.63 6.03
C PRO A 73 -4.58 15.18 4.76
N LEU A 74 -4.13 14.75 3.58
CA LEU A 74 -4.71 15.22 2.31
C LEU A 74 -6.17 14.77 2.12
N SER A 75 -6.58 13.64 2.70
CA SER A 75 -7.97 13.20 2.66
C SER A 75 -8.89 14.09 3.49
N LEU A 76 -8.39 14.69 4.58
CA LEU A 76 -9.11 15.68 5.38
C LEU A 76 -9.21 17.03 4.65
N GLU A 77 -8.15 17.44 3.96
CA GLU A 77 -8.11 18.70 3.21
C GLU A 77 -8.94 18.65 1.92
N ASN A 78 -8.92 17.53 1.21
CA ASN A 78 -9.61 17.35 -0.06
C ASN A 78 -10.29 15.97 -0.17
N PRO A 79 -11.39 15.74 0.55
CA PRO A 79 -12.09 14.45 0.59
C PRO A 79 -12.68 14.03 -0.76
N PHE A 80 -13.10 14.97 -1.61
CA PHE A 80 -13.59 14.64 -2.95
C PHE A 80 -12.50 14.06 -3.85
N LYS A 81 -11.30 14.65 -3.83
CA LYS A 81 -10.15 14.10 -4.57
C LYS A 81 -9.76 12.73 -4.05
N ASP A 82 -9.76 12.55 -2.74
CA ASP A 82 -9.44 11.26 -2.12
C ASP A 82 -10.48 10.18 -2.49
N PHE A 83 -11.78 10.50 -2.42
CA PHE A 83 -12.86 9.63 -2.89
C PHE A 83 -12.70 9.26 -4.37
N SER A 84 -12.45 10.25 -5.22
CA SER A 84 -12.30 10.02 -6.66
C SER A 84 -11.15 9.06 -6.97
N LEU A 85 -10.02 9.20 -6.27
CA LEU A 85 -8.85 8.36 -6.49
C LEU A 85 -8.96 6.97 -5.84
N ASN A 86 -9.55 6.86 -4.66
CA ASN A 86 -9.55 5.61 -3.88
C ASN A 86 -10.82 4.78 -4.04
N THR A 87 -11.95 5.39 -4.43
CA THR A 87 -13.24 4.70 -4.57
C THR A 87 -13.74 4.71 -6.01
N LEU A 88 -13.95 5.91 -6.59
CA LEU A 88 -14.51 6.03 -7.94
C LEU A 88 -13.63 5.39 -9.00
N ASN A 89 -12.31 5.54 -8.94
CA ASN A 89 -11.39 4.90 -9.88
C ASN A 89 -11.47 3.37 -9.81
N VAL A 90 -11.62 2.80 -8.61
CA VAL A 90 -11.80 1.35 -8.44
C VAL A 90 -13.05 0.87 -9.15
N PHE A 91 -14.16 1.60 -9.01
CA PHE A 91 -15.40 1.29 -9.72
C PHE A 91 -15.20 1.34 -11.24
N LYS A 92 -14.56 2.40 -11.77
CA LYS A 92 -14.28 2.55 -13.22
C LYS A 92 -13.42 1.41 -13.77
N ILE A 93 -12.40 0.97 -13.03
CA ILE A 93 -11.54 -0.14 -13.44
C ILE A 93 -12.34 -1.43 -13.50
N LEU A 94 -13.13 -1.73 -12.47
CA LEU A 94 -13.96 -2.94 -12.40
C LEU A 94 -15.05 -2.94 -13.48
N GLU A 95 -15.65 -1.79 -13.80
CA GLU A 95 -16.62 -1.68 -14.90
C GLU A 95 -15.98 -1.95 -16.27
N ALA A 96 -14.75 -1.48 -16.48
CA ALA A 96 -13.98 -1.80 -17.68
C ALA A 96 -13.64 -3.29 -17.77
N ILE A 97 -13.20 -3.91 -16.66
CA ILE A 97 -12.96 -5.36 -16.58
C ILE A 97 -14.24 -6.14 -16.90
N ARG A 98 -15.35 -5.77 -16.27
CA ARG A 98 -16.65 -6.41 -16.49
C ARG A 98 -17.08 -6.35 -17.95
N SER A 99 -16.87 -5.22 -18.61
CA SER A 99 -17.31 -4.98 -19.98
C SER A 99 -16.48 -5.70 -21.04
N TYR A 100 -15.17 -5.83 -20.82
CA TYR A 100 -14.25 -6.32 -21.86
C TYR A 100 -13.53 -7.61 -21.51
N GLN A 101 -13.19 -7.83 -20.23
CA GLN A 101 -12.38 -8.97 -19.80
C GLN A 101 -12.83 -9.54 -18.45
N PRO A 102 -14.03 -10.10 -18.35
CA PRO A 102 -14.60 -10.58 -17.09
C PRO A 102 -13.80 -11.74 -16.44
N SER A 103 -12.87 -12.37 -17.16
CA SER A 103 -11.94 -13.37 -16.62
C SER A 103 -10.69 -12.78 -15.98
N CYS A 104 -10.43 -11.48 -16.11
CA CYS A 104 -9.30 -10.81 -15.50
C CYS A 104 -9.44 -10.80 -13.97
N LYS A 105 -8.42 -11.26 -13.26
CA LYS A 105 -8.33 -11.14 -11.79
C LYS A 105 -8.02 -9.70 -11.42
N PHE A 106 -8.75 -9.14 -10.45
CA PHE A 106 -8.49 -7.78 -9.97
C PHE A 106 -8.01 -7.77 -8.52
N ILE A 107 -6.86 -7.14 -8.29
CA ILE A 107 -6.29 -6.91 -6.95
C ILE A 107 -6.27 -5.42 -6.68
N ASN A 108 -6.88 -5.01 -5.56
CA ASN A 108 -6.85 -3.62 -5.11
C ASN A 108 -6.01 -3.46 -3.85
N LEU A 109 -5.10 -2.48 -3.84
CA LEU A 109 -4.39 -2.12 -2.61
C LEU A 109 -5.31 -1.30 -1.71
N SER A 110 -5.85 -1.95 -0.69
CA SER A 110 -6.52 -1.35 0.46
C SER A 110 -5.49 -0.96 1.53
N SER A 111 -5.92 -0.71 2.74
CA SER A 111 -5.07 -0.23 3.82
C SER A 111 -5.56 -0.72 5.18
N ALA A 112 -4.65 -0.92 6.13
CA ALA A 112 -5.00 -1.12 7.55
C ALA A 112 -5.79 0.06 8.15
N ALA A 113 -5.79 1.22 7.50
CA ALA A 113 -6.59 2.39 7.91
C ALA A 113 -8.10 2.11 7.97
N VAL A 114 -8.60 1.04 7.33
CA VAL A 114 -10.00 0.60 7.43
C VAL A 114 -10.36 0.12 8.84
N TYR A 115 -9.39 -0.36 9.61
CA TYR A 115 -9.63 -0.85 10.98
C TYR A 115 -9.74 0.27 12.01
N GLY A 116 -9.07 1.41 11.78
CA GLY A 116 -8.95 2.48 12.77
C GLY A 116 -8.18 2.03 14.02
N ASN A 117 -8.83 2.14 15.19
CA ASN A 117 -8.32 1.63 16.48
C ASN A 117 -9.03 0.32 16.83
N PRO A 118 -8.45 -0.83 16.52
CA PRO A 118 -9.06 -2.14 16.83
C PRO A 118 -9.09 -2.38 18.35
N GLU A 119 -10.11 -3.08 18.81
CA GLU A 119 -10.25 -3.44 20.24
C GLU A 119 -9.27 -4.52 20.68
N THR A 120 -8.84 -5.37 19.75
CA THR A 120 -7.96 -6.51 20.02
C THR A 120 -6.83 -6.64 19.01
N LEU A 121 -5.67 -7.10 19.49
CA LEU A 121 -4.52 -7.44 18.67
C LEU A 121 -4.18 -8.94 18.86
N PRO A 122 -3.73 -9.65 17.82
CA PRO A 122 -3.53 -9.16 16.43
C PRO A 122 -4.85 -8.97 15.68
N ILE A 123 -4.87 -8.05 14.69
CA ILE A 123 -6.04 -7.67 13.92
C ILE A 123 -6.31 -8.72 12.84
N LYS A 124 -7.44 -9.38 12.91
CA LYS A 124 -7.89 -10.34 11.88
C LYS A 124 -8.66 -9.63 10.76
N GLU A 125 -8.71 -10.24 9.58
CA GLU A 125 -9.43 -9.68 8.42
C GLU A 125 -10.93 -9.47 8.69
N ASN A 126 -11.52 -10.29 9.56
CA ASN A 126 -12.93 -10.17 9.96
C ASN A 126 -13.17 -9.21 11.16
N ALA A 127 -12.15 -8.47 11.60
CA ALA A 127 -12.33 -7.47 12.66
C ALA A 127 -13.27 -6.36 12.19
N THR A 128 -13.97 -5.76 13.15
CA THR A 128 -14.88 -4.62 12.88
C THR A 128 -14.11 -3.44 12.30
N LEU A 129 -14.66 -2.83 11.26
CA LEU A 129 -14.05 -1.69 10.58
C LEU A 129 -14.56 -0.37 11.16
N HIS A 130 -13.66 0.45 11.69
CA HIS A 130 -13.93 1.77 12.26
C HIS A 130 -12.90 2.80 11.79
N PRO A 131 -12.87 3.14 10.49
CA PRO A 131 -11.88 4.05 9.94
C PRO A 131 -11.93 5.43 10.61
N LEU A 132 -10.75 6.00 10.90
CA LEU A 132 -10.58 7.28 11.60
C LEU A 132 -10.41 8.48 10.66
N SER A 133 -10.52 8.28 9.36
CA SER A 133 -10.26 9.30 8.34
C SER A 133 -11.08 9.07 7.08
N PRO A 134 -11.31 10.11 6.25
CA PRO A 134 -11.90 9.95 4.93
C PRO A 134 -11.14 8.92 4.08
N TYR A 135 -9.80 8.91 4.11
CA TYR A 135 -8.98 7.93 3.44
C TYR A 135 -9.36 6.47 3.81
N GLY A 136 -9.45 6.18 5.12
CA GLY A 136 -9.86 4.86 5.59
C GLY A 136 -11.28 4.49 5.15
N ILE A 137 -12.24 5.45 5.20
CA ILE A 137 -13.61 5.27 4.71
C ILE A 137 -13.61 4.94 3.21
N HIS A 138 -12.87 5.70 2.41
CA HIS A 138 -12.85 5.50 0.96
C HIS A 138 -12.19 4.17 0.56
N LYS A 139 -11.17 3.71 1.30
CA LYS A 139 -10.61 2.37 1.11
C LYS A 139 -11.62 1.27 1.49
N MET A 140 -12.35 1.43 2.60
CA MET A 140 -13.41 0.50 2.98
C MET A 140 -14.54 0.44 1.92
N GLN A 141 -14.96 1.58 1.37
CA GLN A 141 -15.93 1.63 0.28
C GLN A 141 -15.43 0.90 -0.97
N ALA A 142 -14.16 1.04 -1.31
CA ALA A 142 -13.55 0.30 -2.41
C ALA A 142 -13.63 -1.22 -2.20
N GLU A 143 -13.37 -1.71 -0.98
CA GLU A 143 -13.54 -3.14 -0.65
C GLU A 143 -14.99 -3.62 -0.85
N GLN A 144 -15.99 -2.79 -0.51
CA GLN A 144 -17.39 -3.13 -0.76
C GLN A 144 -17.71 -3.23 -2.25
N ILE A 145 -17.14 -2.34 -3.08
CA ILE A 145 -17.27 -2.40 -4.54
C ILE A 145 -16.68 -3.70 -5.09
N LEU A 146 -15.52 -4.16 -4.61
CA LEU A 146 -14.94 -5.43 -5.02
C LEU A 146 -15.88 -6.61 -4.71
N LYS A 147 -16.46 -6.63 -3.51
CA LYS A 147 -17.46 -7.64 -3.12
C LYS A 147 -18.71 -7.60 -3.98
N GLU A 148 -19.22 -6.40 -4.30
CA GLU A 148 -20.34 -6.20 -5.21
C GLU A 148 -20.04 -6.80 -6.58
N PHE A 149 -18.90 -6.45 -7.19
CA PHE A 149 -18.55 -6.95 -8.52
C PHE A 149 -18.32 -8.46 -8.53
N HIS A 150 -17.78 -9.03 -7.46
CA HIS A 150 -17.70 -10.48 -7.33
C HIS A 150 -19.09 -11.12 -7.23
N ALA A 151 -19.95 -10.61 -6.33
CA ALA A 151 -21.25 -11.24 -6.03
C ALA A 151 -22.25 -11.17 -7.19
N TYR A 152 -22.29 -10.04 -7.90
CA TYR A 152 -23.31 -9.81 -8.94
C TYR A 152 -22.81 -10.02 -10.38
N TYR A 153 -21.49 -9.91 -10.61
CA TYR A 153 -20.92 -10.00 -11.96
C TYR A 153 -19.87 -11.12 -12.08
N ASN A 154 -19.64 -11.88 -11.01
CA ASN A 154 -18.67 -12.98 -10.96
C ASN A 154 -17.25 -12.58 -11.36
N ILE A 155 -16.85 -11.33 -11.11
CA ILE A 155 -15.48 -10.87 -11.31
C ILE A 155 -14.61 -11.39 -10.19
N ALA A 156 -13.45 -11.92 -10.53
CA ALA A 156 -12.47 -12.42 -9.55
C ALA A 156 -11.74 -11.25 -8.89
N THR A 157 -12.05 -10.94 -7.62
CA THR A 157 -11.53 -9.78 -6.90
C THR A 157 -10.90 -10.14 -5.56
N CYS A 158 -9.87 -9.37 -5.16
CA CYS A 158 -9.20 -9.48 -3.86
C CYS A 158 -8.71 -8.10 -3.41
N SER A 159 -8.89 -7.76 -2.12
CA SER A 159 -8.41 -6.54 -1.48
C SER A 159 -7.22 -6.83 -0.57
N LEU A 160 -6.12 -6.09 -0.71
CA LEU A 160 -4.95 -6.23 0.14
C LEU A 160 -4.87 -5.06 1.12
N ARG A 161 -5.10 -5.34 2.41
CA ARG A 161 -4.97 -4.36 3.48
C ARG A 161 -3.51 -4.21 3.85
N ILE A 162 -2.84 -3.26 3.19
CA ILE A 162 -1.43 -2.98 3.42
C ILE A 162 -1.27 -2.27 4.77
N PHE A 163 -0.42 -2.80 5.63
CA PHE A 163 -0.04 -2.17 6.90
C PHE A 163 1.05 -1.11 6.66
N SER A 164 1.96 -0.89 7.61
CA SER A 164 2.93 0.20 7.51
C SER A 164 4.06 -0.12 6.51
N ALA A 165 3.77 0.15 5.24
CA ALA A 165 4.71 -0.06 4.14
C ALA A 165 5.90 0.90 4.22
N TYR A 166 7.12 0.39 3.98
CA TYR A 166 8.34 1.20 3.88
C TYR A 166 9.35 0.57 2.91
N GLY A 167 10.38 1.31 2.58
CA GLY A 167 11.48 0.84 1.71
C GLY A 167 11.95 1.89 0.73
N ASN A 168 12.94 1.53 -0.09
CA ASN A 168 13.57 2.39 -1.07
C ASN A 168 12.55 3.02 -2.02
N GLY A 169 12.68 4.31 -2.31
CA GLY A 169 11.74 5.06 -3.15
C GLY A 169 10.62 5.78 -2.39
N LEU A 170 10.38 5.47 -1.11
CA LEU A 170 9.33 6.14 -0.34
C LEU A 170 9.83 7.45 0.29
N LYS A 171 9.54 8.59 -0.35
CA LYS A 171 9.88 9.95 0.12
C LYS A 171 8.71 10.58 0.90
N LYS A 172 8.14 9.84 1.85
CA LYS A 172 7.06 10.29 2.76
C LYS A 172 6.97 9.37 3.98
N GLN A 173 6.08 9.69 4.94
CA GLN A 173 5.84 8.94 6.17
C GLN A 173 7.04 8.94 7.13
N LEU A 174 7.03 8.05 8.14
CA LEU A 174 7.92 8.09 9.30
C LEU A 174 9.41 8.15 8.93
N PHE A 175 9.89 7.23 8.09
CA PHE A 175 11.33 7.14 7.78
C PHE A 175 11.86 8.34 7.01
N TRP A 176 11.06 8.88 6.08
CA TRP A 176 11.42 10.11 5.39
C TRP A 176 11.37 11.34 6.30
N ASP A 177 10.37 11.45 7.17
CA ASP A 177 10.25 12.52 8.16
C ASP A 177 11.44 12.49 9.14
N LEU A 178 11.80 11.31 9.65
CA LEU A 178 13.00 11.11 10.46
C LEU A 178 14.26 11.59 9.73
N TYR A 179 14.47 11.12 8.48
CA TYR A 179 15.63 11.54 7.68
C TYR A 179 15.71 13.05 7.53
N GLN A 180 14.61 13.71 7.13
CA GLN A 180 14.58 15.16 6.96
C GLN A 180 14.88 15.90 8.27
N LYS A 181 14.35 15.42 9.40
CA LYS A 181 14.63 16.00 10.72
C LYS A 181 16.07 15.75 11.14
N PHE A 182 16.63 14.58 10.86
CA PHE A 182 18.05 14.30 11.14
C PHE A 182 18.99 15.18 10.33
N LEU A 183 18.62 15.59 9.12
CA LEU A 183 19.43 16.52 8.33
C LEU A 183 19.35 17.97 8.85
N ASN A 184 18.14 18.43 9.17
CA ASN A 184 17.85 19.86 9.28
C ASN A 184 17.72 20.37 10.71
N ASN A 185 17.58 19.50 11.73
CA ASN A 185 17.29 19.90 13.10
C ASN A 185 18.34 19.35 14.06
N ASP A 186 18.69 20.11 15.09
CA ASP A 186 19.58 19.65 16.18
C ASP A 186 18.84 18.71 17.15
N GLN A 187 17.53 18.87 17.29
CA GLN A 187 16.65 18.04 18.09
C GLN A 187 15.54 17.48 17.22
N ILE A 188 15.30 16.17 17.32
CA ILE A 188 14.29 15.46 16.54
C ILE A 188 13.00 15.39 17.34
N GLU A 189 12.00 16.18 16.95
CA GLU A 189 10.68 16.13 17.57
C GLU A 189 9.73 15.27 16.74
N LEU A 190 9.09 14.28 17.37
CA LEU A 190 8.10 13.40 16.81
C LEU A 190 6.73 13.62 17.47
N PHE A 191 5.67 13.38 16.72
CA PHE A 191 4.32 13.37 17.26
C PHE A 191 4.07 12.13 18.11
N GLY A 192 3.07 12.21 19.01
CA GLY A 192 2.65 11.12 19.88
C GLY A 192 3.50 11.01 21.14
N THR A 193 3.36 9.87 21.80
CA THR A 193 4.10 9.51 23.02
C THR A 193 5.31 8.64 22.72
N GLY A 194 5.39 8.07 21.51
CA GLY A 194 6.34 7.05 21.11
C GLY A 194 5.89 5.62 21.42
N ASN A 195 4.84 5.45 22.23
CA ASN A 195 4.29 4.14 22.57
C ASN A 195 3.30 3.62 21.52
N GLU A 196 2.86 4.48 20.62
CA GLU A 196 2.04 4.05 19.47
C GLU A 196 2.82 3.03 18.65
N SER A 197 2.15 1.97 18.21
CA SER A 197 2.82 0.88 17.50
C SER A 197 2.30 0.64 16.10
N ARG A 198 3.15 0.06 15.27
CA ARG A 198 2.85 -0.30 13.88
C ARG A 198 3.43 -1.68 13.55
N ASP A 199 2.77 -2.33 12.61
CA ASP A 199 3.30 -3.50 11.91
C ASP A 199 3.92 -3.03 10.60
N PHE A 200 5.26 -3.02 10.56
CA PHE A 200 6.02 -2.54 9.41
C PHE A 200 6.32 -3.68 8.44
N ILE A 201 6.11 -3.42 7.15
CA ILE A 201 6.45 -4.37 6.09
C ILE A 201 7.26 -3.69 4.99
N HIS A 202 8.41 -4.31 4.64
CA HIS A 202 9.26 -3.79 3.55
C HIS A 202 8.59 -4.00 2.20
N VAL A 203 8.79 -3.06 1.27
CA VAL A 203 8.15 -3.09 -0.07
C VAL A 203 8.48 -4.36 -0.86
N ASP A 204 9.69 -4.91 -0.73
CA ASP A 204 10.07 -6.16 -1.39
C ASP A 204 9.26 -7.36 -0.85
N ASP A 205 8.93 -7.36 0.45
CA ASP A 205 8.05 -8.38 1.05
C ASP A 205 6.60 -8.17 0.62
N ILE A 206 6.16 -6.91 0.42
CA ILE A 206 4.82 -6.61 -0.13
C ILE A 206 4.68 -7.18 -1.55
N VAL A 207 5.63 -6.95 -2.45
CA VAL A 207 5.52 -7.44 -3.83
C VAL A 207 5.60 -8.96 -3.90
N GLN A 208 6.36 -9.60 -3.02
CA GLN A 208 6.36 -11.05 -2.85
C GLN A 208 4.99 -11.56 -2.36
N ALA A 209 4.38 -10.89 -1.38
CA ALA A 209 3.05 -11.23 -0.89
C ALA A 209 2.00 -11.10 -2.00
N ILE A 210 2.05 -10.03 -2.81
CA ILE A 210 1.18 -9.85 -3.98
C ILE A 210 1.33 -11.02 -4.96
N HIS A 211 2.56 -11.47 -5.22
CA HIS A 211 2.80 -12.62 -6.10
C HIS A 211 2.15 -13.91 -5.57
N LEU A 212 2.29 -14.18 -4.27
CA LEU A 212 1.66 -15.33 -3.63
C LEU A 212 0.12 -15.26 -3.68
N VAL A 213 -0.44 -14.06 -3.51
CA VAL A 213 -1.89 -13.81 -3.68
C VAL A 213 -2.34 -14.13 -5.10
N ILE A 214 -1.63 -13.66 -6.13
CA ILE A 214 -1.95 -13.95 -7.54
C ILE A 214 -2.03 -15.46 -7.79
N GLN A 215 -1.13 -16.24 -7.19
CA GLN A 215 -1.04 -17.68 -7.37
C GLN A 215 -2.05 -18.48 -6.55
N ASN A 216 -2.31 -18.09 -5.30
CA ASN A 216 -2.90 -18.97 -4.31
C ASN A 216 -4.20 -18.47 -3.66
N ALA A 217 -4.58 -17.17 -3.84
CA ALA A 217 -5.80 -16.63 -3.26
C ALA A 217 -7.06 -17.08 -4.01
N LYS A 218 -8.21 -17.00 -3.34
CA LYS A 218 -9.50 -17.47 -3.89
C LYS A 218 -10.14 -16.50 -4.86
N PHE A 219 -9.84 -15.21 -4.76
CA PHE A 219 -10.44 -14.15 -5.56
C PHE A 219 -11.98 -14.09 -5.50
N ASN A 220 -12.52 -14.30 -4.32
CA ASN A 220 -13.97 -14.32 -4.07
C ASN A 220 -14.48 -13.06 -3.34
N GLY A 221 -13.81 -11.92 -3.56
CA GLY A 221 -14.09 -10.66 -2.83
C GLY A 221 -13.40 -10.59 -1.46
N GLU A 222 -12.45 -11.50 -1.19
CA GLU A 222 -11.76 -11.58 0.09
C GLU A 222 -10.83 -10.40 0.35
N GLU A 223 -10.61 -10.13 1.63
CA GLU A 223 -9.58 -9.23 2.11
C GLU A 223 -8.43 -10.02 2.73
N ILE A 224 -7.20 -9.55 2.54
CA ILE A 224 -6.00 -10.19 3.08
C ILE A 224 -5.11 -9.11 3.72
N ASN A 225 -4.72 -9.33 4.97
CA ASN A 225 -3.74 -8.50 5.66
C ASN A 225 -2.34 -8.71 5.07
N ILE A 226 -1.69 -7.62 4.65
CA ILE A 226 -0.32 -7.63 4.14
C ILE A 226 0.58 -6.92 5.17
N ALA A 227 1.25 -7.72 5.98
CA ALA A 227 2.04 -7.30 7.13
C ALA A 227 3.02 -8.42 7.52
N ASN A 228 3.83 -8.20 8.57
CA ASN A 228 4.73 -9.21 9.12
C ASN A 228 4.17 -9.92 10.38
N GLY A 229 3.11 -9.37 11.00
CA GLY A 229 2.58 -9.86 12.27
C GLY A 229 3.43 -9.46 13.47
N GLU A 230 4.33 -8.50 13.30
CA GLU A 230 5.25 -7.99 14.31
C GLU A 230 4.86 -6.55 14.70
N GLU A 231 4.91 -6.26 15.98
CA GLU A 231 4.54 -4.95 16.52
C GLU A 231 5.79 -4.21 17.00
N PHE A 232 6.02 -3.02 16.44
CA PHE A 232 7.10 -2.13 16.85
C PHE A 232 6.55 -0.79 17.30
N THR A 233 7.01 -0.28 18.44
CA THR A 233 6.67 1.09 18.86
C THR A 233 7.35 2.11 17.94
N ILE A 234 6.75 3.30 17.83
CA ILE A 234 7.36 4.41 17.07
C ILE A 234 8.71 4.81 17.71
N HIS A 235 8.82 4.71 19.03
CA HIS A 235 10.07 4.93 19.76
C HIS A 235 11.16 3.94 19.30
N ASP A 236 10.88 2.63 19.33
CA ASP A 236 11.88 1.60 18.99
C ASP A 236 12.38 1.75 17.55
N VAL A 237 11.46 2.02 16.62
CA VAL A 237 11.82 2.22 15.21
C VAL A 237 12.61 3.50 15.00
N ALA A 238 12.27 4.58 15.70
CA ALA A 238 13.02 5.83 15.63
C ALA A 238 14.44 5.68 16.19
N GLU A 239 14.61 4.92 17.29
CA GLU A 239 15.93 4.60 17.86
C GLU A 239 16.76 3.70 16.92
N LEU A 240 16.13 2.67 16.31
CA LEU A 240 16.80 1.84 15.29
C LEU A 240 17.28 2.68 14.10
N PHE A 241 16.47 3.63 13.66
CA PHE A 241 16.85 4.55 12.60
C PHE A 241 18.00 5.48 13.03
N HIS A 242 17.93 6.04 14.24
CA HIS A 242 18.96 6.92 14.81
C HIS A 242 20.33 6.26 14.90
N LYS A 243 20.39 4.99 15.35
CA LYS A 243 21.67 4.24 15.46
C LYS A 243 22.47 4.20 14.16
N ASN A 244 21.79 4.28 13.01
CA ASN A 244 22.43 4.26 11.70
C ASN A 244 22.92 5.63 11.22
N PHE A 245 22.56 6.73 11.90
CA PHE A 245 22.98 8.08 11.52
C PHE A 245 24.25 8.57 12.25
N HIS A 246 24.78 7.81 13.21
CA HIS A 246 26.03 8.09 13.93
C HIS A 246 26.17 9.54 14.41
N ASN A 247 25.10 10.17 14.90
CA ASN A 247 25.10 11.52 15.43
C ASN A 247 24.64 11.56 16.90
N SER A 248 24.87 12.69 17.56
CA SER A 248 24.52 12.90 18.97
C SER A 248 23.14 13.55 19.19
N LYS A 249 22.30 13.60 18.15
CA LYS A 249 20.98 14.22 18.21
C LYS A 249 20.03 13.38 19.08
N THR A 250 19.13 14.06 19.79
CA THR A 250 18.16 13.41 20.67
C THR A 250 16.77 13.40 20.07
N ILE A 251 16.05 12.29 20.25
CA ILE A 251 14.66 12.14 19.85
C ILE A 251 13.76 12.52 21.03
N ARG A 252 12.75 13.33 20.79
CA ARG A 252 11.70 13.69 21.74
C ARG A 252 10.33 13.49 21.14
N PHE A 253 9.37 13.15 21.98
CA PHE A 253 7.97 13.06 21.63
C PHE A 253 7.19 14.23 22.25
N ASN A 254 6.31 14.86 21.46
CA ASN A 254 5.60 16.08 21.88
C ASN A 254 4.24 15.81 22.56
N ASN A 255 3.86 14.53 22.72
CA ASN A 255 2.58 14.06 23.28
C ASN A 255 1.33 14.56 22.54
N GLN A 256 1.45 15.01 21.30
CA GLN A 256 0.31 15.45 20.48
C GLN A 256 -0.13 14.34 19.54
N VAL A 257 -1.41 13.99 19.61
CA VAL A 257 -2.01 12.99 18.71
C VAL A 257 -2.28 13.61 17.34
N LYS A 258 -1.84 12.96 16.27
CA LYS A 258 -2.24 13.34 14.90
C LYS A 258 -3.65 12.88 14.63
N PRO A 259 -4.55 13.74 14.14
CA PRO A 259 -5.88 13.32 13.72
C PRO A 259 -5.83 12.21 12.66
N GLY A 260 -6.58 11.15 12.88
CA GLY A 260 -6.67 10.02 11.96
C GLY A 260 -5.54 8.98 12.07
N ASP A 261 -4.54 9.19 12.94
CA ASP A 261 -3.53 8.18 13.21
C ASP A 261 -4.05 7.12 14.20
N PRO A 262 -3.86 5.82 13.93
CA PRO A 262 -4.22 4.75 14.86
C PRO A 262 -3.26 4.70 16.05
N LEU A 263 -3.71 4.09 17.15
CA LEU A 263 -2.87 3.87 18.32
C LEU A 263 -1.92 2.69 18.10
N ASN A 264 -2.46 1.48 17.95
CA ASN A 264 -1.64 0.28 17.87
C ASN A 264 -2.13 -0.62 16.74
N TRP A 265 -1.17 -1.11 15.93
CA TRP A 265 -1.42 -2.06 14.87
C TRP A 265 -0.44 -3.23 14.90
N ARG A 266 -0.99 -4.44 15.00
CA ARG A 266 -0.34 -5.70 14.70
C ARG A 266 -1.34 -6.59 13.97
N ALA A 267 -1.00 -7.06 12.77
CA ALA A 267 -1.86 -7.91 11.97
C ALA A 267 -1.85 -9.37 12.44
N ASP A 268 -2.98 -10.02 12.35
CA ASP A 268 -3.00 -11.46 12.16
C ASP A 268 -2.68 -11.74 10.68
N ILE A 269 -1.63 -12.51 10.43
CA ILE A 269 -1.19 -12.87 9.09
C ILE A 269 -1.37 -14.36 8.79
N SER A 270 -2.25 -15.05 9.51
CA SER A 270 -2.48 -16.49 9.32
C SER A 270 -2.98 -16.80 7.91
N VAL A 271 -3.85 -15.95 7.33
CA VAL A 271 -4.31 -16.09 5.95
C VAL A 271 -3.13 -15.94 4.98
N LEU A 272 -2.32 -14.90 5.13
CA LEU A 272 -1.16 -14.65 4.27
C LEU A 272 -0.12 -15.78 4.38
N LYS A 273 0.13 -16.29 5.61
CA LYS A 273 1.01 -17.45 5.82
C LYS A 273 0.49 -18.72 5.16
N ALA A 274 -0.84 -18.94 5.16
CA ALA A 274 -1.44 -20.06 4.46
C ALA A 274 -1.25 -20.01 2.94
N LEU A 275 -1.06 -18.82 2.37
CA LEU A 275 -0.67 -18.63 0.96
C LEU A 275 0.82 -18.86 0.69
N GLY A 276 1.62 -19.15 1.73
CA GLY A 276 3.05 -19.45 1.63
C GLY A 276 3.98 -18.28 1.98
N TYR A 277 3.46 -17.19 2.53
CA TYR A 277 4.28 -16.03 2.89
C TYR A 277 5.24 -16.32 4.03
N GLN A 278 6.48 -15.87 3.85
CA GLN A 278 7.53 -15.83 4.87
C GLN A 278 8.25 -14.48 4.75
N GLN A 279 8.36 -13.76 5.85
CA GLN A 279 9.14 -12.53 5.93
C GLN A 279 10.59 -12.77 5.52
N LYS A 280 11.13 -11.94 4.64
CA LYS A 280 12.54 -12.01 4.20
C LYS A 280 13.39 -10.86 4.71
N ILE A 281 12.73 -9.74 5.04
CA ILE A 281 13.43 -8.52 5.43
C ILE A 281 12.97 -8.12 6.83
N SER A 282 13.87 -8.29 7.83
CA SER A 282 13.62 -7.78 9.18
C SER A 282 13.60 -6.25 9.18
N ILE A 283 13.02 -5.64 10.22
CA ILE A 283 12.94 -4.18 10.35
C ILE A 283 14.34 -3.54 10.33
N GLU A 284 15.32 -4.14 11.01
CA GLU A 284 16.69 -3.65 11.07
C GLU A 284 17.34 -3.63 9.68
N LYS A 285 17.23 -4.76 8.94
CA LYS A 285 17.76 -4.88 7.59
C LYS A 285 17.07 -3.92 6.62
N GLY A 286 15.76 -3.76 6.77
CA GLY A 286 14.98 -2.85 5.94
C GLY A 286 15.33 -1.39 6.19
N ILE A 287 15.52 -0.98 7.45
CA ILE A 287 15.98 0.37 7.81
C ILE A 287 17.37 0.62 7.25
N GLN A 288 18.31 -0.33 7.39
CA GLN A 288 19.65 -0.19 6.82
C GLN A 288 19.59 0.03 5.30
N ARG A 289 18.82 -0.79 4.57
CA ARG A 289 18.65 -0.62 3.11
C ARG A 289 18.06 0.74 2.75
N TYR A 290 17.07 1.20 3.55
CA TYR A 290 16.46 2.50 3.33
C TYR A 290 17.47 3.64 3.50
N ILE A 291 18.31 3.57 4.54
CA ILE A 291 19.37 4.55 4.81
C ILE A 291 20.44 4.51 3.73
N ASP A 292 20.87 3.33 3.29
CA ASP A 292 21.82 3.20 2.18
C ASP A 292 21.28 3.84 0.90
N TRP A 293 19.98 3.64 0.63
CA TRP A 293 19.31 4.26 -0.51
C TRP A 293 19.26 5.78 -0.43
N ILE A 294 18.86 6.35 0.72
CA ILE A 294 18.77 7.81 0.86
C ILE A 294 20.15 8.49 0.84
N ASN A 295 21.20 7.81 1.30
CA ASN A 295 22.58 8.32 1.24
C ASN A 295 23.15 8.29 -0.19
N ALA A 296 22.54 7.55 -1.10
CA ALA A 296 22.90 7.49 -2.52
C ALA A 296 22.13 8.47 -3.40
N LEU A 297 21.18 9.26 -2.84
CA LEU A 297 20.43 10.31 -3.55
C LEU A 297 21.23 11.58 -3.74
#